data_b2e9ff710ec4532222d7f6b3d7a547f6
#
_entry.id   b2e9ff710ec4532222d7f6b3d7a547f6
#
_cell.length_a   1.000
_cell.length_b   1.000
_cell.length_c   1.000
_cell.angle_alpha   90.00
_cell.angle_beta   90.00
_cell.angle_gamma   90.00
#
_symmetry.space_group_name_H-M   'P 1'
#
loop_
_entity.id
_entity.type
_entity.pdbx_description
1 polymer ?
#
loop_
_entity_poly.entity_id
_entity_poly.type
_entity_poly.pdbx_seq_one_letter_code
_entity_poly.pdbx_strand_id
1 'polypeptide(L)'
;MVEISGEIATEDFMKHWGDTLRDIGNEVTLEGFRKGHAPEALVIRHVGEEALLRDMAERAITAVYPSILTEHSIDAIGRPAVALTKIAKDNPLGFIIRTAVAPVLQLPDYRTLAKEALDKEPRDVTVHDDEIERVIKELRQAQVKNGAEPELDDTFASTLGPFATVEELRAKVRENLSLEKESRARDKARIAVIDAIREKTEISIPDILIDYEVEKILAEMKASAAQMHIPLEHYLGHLKKTEEELKVSWRPDAEKRVAASLILDAIAKKEGLTADPEKLAHEVTHMQEHYPDADPARLKSYIEGQLLHELVWSLLELS
;
A
#
# COMPACT_ATOMS: atom_id res chain seq x y z
N MET A 1 -8.54 -12.38 13.57
CA MET A 1 -7.35 -13.24 13.61
C MET A 1 -7.83 -14.68 13.77
N VAL A 2 -7.25 -15.61 12.99
CA VAL A 2 -7.56 -17.05 13.05
C VAL A 2 -6.31 -17.79 13.54
N GLU A 3 -6.51 -18.76 14.41
CA GLU A 3 -5.46 -19.64 14.90
C GLU A 3 -5.68 -21.05 14.34
N ILE A 4 -4.67 -21.59 13.70
CA ILE A 4 -4.67 -22.90 13.08
C ILE A 4 -3.61 -23.74 13.77
N SER A 5 -4.00 -24.81 14.41
CA SER A 5 -3.08 -25.78 15.03
C SER A 5 -3.08 -27.08 14.24
N GLY A 6 -1.92 -27.66 14.04
CA GLY A 6 -1.78 -28.89 13.29
C GLY A 6 -0.44 -29.58 13.44
N GLU A 7 -0.30 -30.73 12.80
CA GLU A 7 0.94 -31.46 12.69
C GLU A 7 1.21 -31.81 11.21
N ILE A 8 2.46 -31.67 10.78
CA ILE A 8 2.95 -32.20 9.49
C ILE A 8 3.51 -33.58 9.77
N ALA A 9 3.08 -34.56 8.99
CA ALA A 9 3.55 -35.94 9.14
C ALA A 9 5.08 -36.04 9.02
N THR A 10 5.68 -36.97 9.74
CA THR A 10 7.15 -37.16 9.75
C THR A 10 7.71 -37.29 8.33
N GLU A 11 7.05 -38.08 7.47
CA GLU A 11 7.51 -38.27 6.08
C GLU A 11 7.55 -36.97 5.28
N ASP A 12 6.54 -36.12 5.40
CA ASP A 12 6.46 -34.86 4.70
C ASP A 12 7.45 -33.82 5.27
N PHE A 13 7.63 -33.83 6.58
CA PHE A 13 8.64 -32.99 7.23
C PHE A 13 10.06 -33.36 6.79
N MET A 14 10.38 -34.66 6.81
CA MET A 14 11.70 -35.18 6.46
C MET A 14 12.05 -35.03 4.96
N LYS A 15 11.08 -34.84 4.07
CA LYS A 15 11.35 -34.52 2.64
C LYS A 15 12.22 -33.29 2.48
N HIS A 16 12.15 -32.33 3.38
CA HIS A 16 12.90 -31.09 3.32
C HIS A 16 14.34 -31.22 3.84
N TRP A 17 14.72 -32.34 4.45
CA TRP A 17 16.05 -32.53 5.04
C TRP A 17 17.20 -32.34 4.07
N GLY A 18 17.16 -33.01 2.92
CA GLY A 18 18.23 -32.99 1.93
C GLY A 18 18.41 -31.59 1.28
N ASP A 19 17.30 -30.93 0.96
CA ASP A 19 17.33 -29.60 0.34
C ASP A 19 17.82 -28.54 1.33
N THR A 20 17.30 -28.55 2.56
CA THR A 20 17.73 -27.64 3.62
C THR A 20 19.22 -27.80 3.93
N LEU A 21 19.69 -29.04 4.05
CA LEU A 21 21.09 -29.30 4.33
C LEU A 21 22.03 -28.85 3.19
N ARG A 22 21.59 -29.02 1.94
CA ARG A 22 22.32 -28.56 0.75
C ARG A 22 22.41 -27.03 0.71
N ASP A 23 21.28 -26.35 0.97
CA ASP A 23 21.23 -24.89 0.90
C ASP A 23 22.07 -24.25 2.01
N ILE A 24 21.93 -24.74 3.24
CA ILE A 24 22.78 -24.32 4.36
C ILE A 24 24.27 -24.62 4.05
N GLY A 25 24.57 -25.80 3.49
CA GLY A 25 25.94 -26.15 3.08
C GLY A 25 26.53 -25.18 2.06
N ASN A 26 25.69 -24.61 1.18
CA ASN A 26 26.09 -23.59 0.19
C ASN A 26 26.31 -22.21 0.82
N GLU A 27 25.74 -21.94 1.97
CA GLU A 27 25.88 -20.64 2.66
C GLU A 27 27.06 -20.60 3.61
N VAL A 28 27.34 -21.70 4.31
CA VAL A 28 28.40 -21.76 5.32
C VAL A 28 29.79 -21.91 4.68
N THR A 29 30.79 -21.31 5.31
CA THR A 29 32.20 -21.46 4.94
C THR A 29 32.89 -22.27 6.03
N LEU A 30 33.36 -23.45 5.71
CA LEU A 30 34.10 -24.34 6.61
C LEU A 30 35.58 -24.39 6.21
N GLU A 31 36.48 -24.27 7.19
CA GLU A 31 37.92 -24.36 6.94
C GLU A 31 38.29 -25.67 6.24
N GLY A 32 39.02 -25.60 5.18
CA GLY A 32 39.46 -26.75 4.38
C GLY A 32 38.48 -27.21 3.31
N PHE A 33 37.29 -26.59 3.18
CA PHE A 33 36.31 -26.97 2.17
C PHE A 33 35.84 -25.77 1.34
N ARG A 34 35.61 -26.04 0.04
CA ARG A 34 34.90 -25.08 -0.82
C ARG A 34 33.42 -25.04 -0.42
N LYS A 35 32.79 -23.88 -0.53
CA LYS A 35 31.33 -23.71 -0.31
C LYS A 35 30.53 -24.78 -1.06
N GLY A 36 29.59 -25.42 -0.38
CA GLY A 36 28.74 -26.47 -0.93
C GLY A 36 29.39 -27.86 -1.07
N HIS A 37 30.65 -28.02 -0.68
CA HIS A 37 31.38 -29.29 -0.81
C HIS A 37 31.82 -29.91 0.51
N ALA A 38 31.40 -29.35 1.63
CA ALA A 38 31.67 -29.92 2.94
C ALA A 38 30.80 -31.17 3.20
N PRO A 39 31.31 -32.23 3.85
CA PRO A 39 30.51 -33.39 4.27
C PRO A 39 29.35 -32.93 5.17
N GLU A 40 28.17 -33.55 4.97
CA GLU A 40 26.93 -33.23 5.73
C GLU A 40 27.14 -33.23 7.25
N ALA A 41 27.85 -34.20 7.77
CA ALA A 41 28.13 -34.31 9.21
C ALA A 41 28.90 -33.10 9.77
N LEU A 42 29.76 -32.47 8.96
CA LEU A 42 30.46 -31.25 9.36
C LEU A 42 29.57 -30.02 9.28
N VAL A 43 28.69 -29.94 8.27
CA VAL A 43 27.70 -28.86 8.16
C VAL A 43 26.76 -28.91 9.36
N ILE A 44 26.20 -30.08 9.69
CA ILE A 44 25.31 -30.29 10.86
C ILE A 44 26.02 -29.91 12.16
N ARG A 45 27.29 -30.34 12.30
CA ARG A 45 28.06 -30.04 13.52
C ARG A 45 28.36 -28.54 13.65
N HIS A 46 28.52 -27.82 12.53
CA HIS A 46 28.83 -26.40 12.52
C HIS A 46 27.61 -25.54 12.79
N VAL A 47 26.49 -25.85 12.16
CA VAL A 47 25.23 -25.07 12.24
C VAL A 47 24.40 -25.49 13.46
N GLY A 48 24.47 -26.73 13.82
CA GLY A 48 23.64 -27.37 14.86
C GLY A 48 22.35 -27.97 14.27
N GLU A 49 21.97 -29.13 14.78
CA GLU A 49 20.77 -29.86 14.32
C GLU A 49 19.48 -29.04 14.56
N GLU A 50 19.43 -28.30 15.67
CA GLU A 50 18.27 -27.46 16.00
C GLU A 50 18.03 -26.35 14.95
N ALA A 51 19.09 -25.68 14.50
CA ALA A 51 18.97 -24.66 13.48
C ALA A 51 18.51 -25.25 12.13
N LEU A 52 19.05 -26.41 11.76
CA LEU A 52 18.63 -27.15 10.57
C LEU A 52 17.15 -27.55 10.65
N LEU A 53 16.69 -28.06 11.78
CA LEU A 53 15.30 -28.44 11.97
C LEU A 53 14.36 -27.22 11.92
N ARG A 54 14.79 -26.05 12.41
CA ARG A 54 14.01 -24.81 12.32
C ARG A 54 13.83 -24.35 10.88
N ASP A 55 14.90 -24.37 10.08
CA ASP A 55 14.82 -24.01 8.65
C ASP A 55 13.94 -24.98 7.87
N MET A 56 14.06 -26.29 8.16
CA MET A 56 13.16 -27.30 7.62
C MET A 56 11.70 -27.04 7.99
N ALA A 57 11.43 -26.64 9.24
CA ALA A 57 10.08 -26.35 9.71
C ALA A 57 9.48 -25.15 8.96
N GLU A 58 10.27 -24.10 8.73
CA GLU A 58 9.83 -22.95 7.96
C GLU A 58 9.46 -23.34 6.52
N ARG A 59 10.29 -24.18 5.86
CA ARG A 59 10.02 -24.69 4.51
C ARG A 59 8.76 -25.57 4.46
N ALA A 60 8.65 -26.51 5.41
CA ALA A 60 7.50 -27.41 5.47
C ALA A 60 6.20 -26.65 5.70
N ILE A 61 6.18 -25.66 6.60
CA ILE A 61 5.00 -24.84 6.87
C ILE A 61 4.68 -23.96 5.66
N THR A 62 5.67 -23.36 5.03
CA THR A 62 5.48 -22.54 3.81
C THR A 62 4.86 -23.36 2.69
N ALA A 63 5.23 -24.64 2.56
CA ALA A 63 4.68 -25.53 1.54
C ALA A 63 3.22 -25.93 1.81
N VAL A 64 2.83 -26.17 3.06
CA VAL A 64 1.47 -26.63 3.39
C VAL A 64 0.48 -25.47 3.65
N TYR A 65 0.96 -24.30 4.02
CA TYR A 65 0.12 -23.17 4.39
C TYR A 65 -0.92 -22.78 3.33
N PRO A 66 -0.59 -22.65 2.02
CA PRO A 66 -1.59 -22.34 0.99
C PRO A 66 -2.72 -23.37 0.90
N SER A 67 -2.39 -24.65 1.08
CA SER A 67 -3.39 -25.73 1.06
C SER A 67 -4.34 -25.64 2.25
N ILE A 68 -3.82 -25.34 3.43
CA ILE A 68 -4.62 -25.11 4.66
C ILE A 68 -5.59 -23.95 4.46
N LEU A 69 -5.12 -22.84 3.91
CA LEU A 69 -5.96 -21.68 3.63
C LEU A 69 -7.10 -22.01 2.67
N THR A 70 -6.79 -22.77 1.61
CA THR A 70 -7.78 -23.18 0.60
C THR A 70 -8.82 -24.13 1.20
N GLU A 71 -8.38 -25.14 1.93
CA GLU A 71 -9.27 -26.15 2.55
C GLU A 71 -10.26 -25.52 3.52
N HIS A 72 -9.81 -24.53 4.30
CA HIS A 72 -10.64 -23.85 5.29
C HIS A 72 -11.30 -22.56 4.77
N SER A 73 -11.13 -22.22 3.49
CA SER A 73 -11.65 -20.99 2.87
C SER A 73 -11.24 -19.72 3.67
N ILE A 74 -9.99 -19.67 4.13
CA ILE A 74 -9.44 -18.57 4.92
C ILE A 74 -8.82 -17.55 3.96
N ASP A 75 -9.35 -16.33 3.96
CA ASP A 75 -8.77 -15.19 3.25
C ASP A 75 -7.74 -14.50 4.17
N ALA A 76 -6.52 -15.03 4.12
CA ALA A 76 -5.43 -14.59 5.00
C ALA A 76 -4.77 -13.32 4.50
N ILE A 77 -4.48 -12.41 5.44
CA ILE A 77 -3.80 -11.16 5.18
C ILE A 77 -2.40 -11.17 5.79
N GLY A 78 -1.42 -10.83 4.97
CA GLY A 78 -0.04 -10.69 5.40
C GLY A 78 0.64 -12.01 5.70
N ARG A 79 1.78 -11.93 6.39
CA ARG A 79 2.54 -13.11 6.81
C ARG A 79 1.96 -13.68 8.10
N PRO A 80 1.77 -15.01 8.20
CA PRO A 80 1.34 -15.62 9.42
C PRO A 80 2.43 -15.57 10.49
N ALA A 81 2.03 -15.45 11.75
CA ALA A 81 2.91 -15.73 12.87
C ALA A 81 2.89 -17.25 13.16
N VAL A 82 4.06 -17.85 13.14
CA VAL A 82 4.22 -19.29 13.33
C VAL A 82 4.91 -19.56 14.65
N ALA A 83 4.31 -20.44 15.47
CA ALA A 83 4.91 -20.99 16.66
C ALA A 83 5.04 -22.52 16.51
N LEU A 84 6.25 -23.03 16.73
CA LEU A 84 6.52 -24.46 16.69
C LEU A 84 6.19 -25.05 18.07
N THR A 85 5.31 -26.05 18.10
CA THR A 85 4.91 -26.73 19.35
C THR A 85 5.67 -28.01 19.57
N LYS A 86 6.12 -28.63 18.47
CA LYS A 86 6.90 -29.88 18.51
C LYS A 86 7.86 -29.91 17.33
N ILE A 87 9.13 -30.01 17.62
CA ILE A 87 10.18 -30.12 16.60
C ILE A 87 11.26 -31.10 17.07
N ALA A 88 11.40 -32.19 16.35
CA ALA A 88 12.46 -33.15 16.54
C ALA A 88 12.65 -33.96 15.27
N LYS A 89 13.89 -34.43 15.03
CA LYS A 89 14.19 -35.31 13.91
C LYS A 89 13.37 -36.60 14.01
N ASP A 90 12.92 -37.10 12.87
CA ASP A 90 12.11 -38.31 12.73
C ASP A 90 10.81 -38.32 13.55
N ASN A 91 10.30 -37.13 13.87
CA ASN A 91 9.00 -36.88 14.49
C ASN A 91 8.12 -35.99 13.66
N PRO A 92 6.78 -36.00 13.84
CA PRO A 92 5.89 -35.03 13.22
C PRO A 92 6.24 -33.62 13.70
N LEU A 93 6.10 -32.61 12.80
CA LEU A 93 6.26 -31.22 13.12
C LEU A 93 4.95 -30.64 13.63
N GLY A 94 4.88 -30.25 14.90
CA GLY A 94 3.72 -29.57 15.48
C GLY A 94 3.85 -28.05 15.34
N PHE A 95 2.75 -27.40 14.95
CA PHE A 95 2.74 -25.97 14.76
C PHE A 95 1.43 -25.30 15.20
N ILE A 96 1.51 -24.02 15.50
CA ILE A 96 0.39 -23.10 15.62
C ILE A 96 0.67 -21.92 14.68
N ILE A 97 -0.25 -21.70 13.75
CA ILE A 97 -0.21 -20.56 12.82
C ILE A 97 -1.29 -19.58 13.23
N ARG A 98 -0.91 -18.31 13.43
CA ARG A 98 -1.84 -17.22 13.64
C ARG A 98 -1.79 -16.30 12.43
N THR A 99 -2.92 -16.17 11.76
CA THR A 99 -3.05 -15.32 10.59
C THR A 99 -4.17 -14.28 10.77
N ALA A 100 -3.92 -13.07 10.29
CA ALA A 100 -4.97 -12.08 10.16
C ALA A 100 -5.87 -12.45 8.98
N VAL A 101 -7.16 -12.17 9.11
CA VAL A 101 -8.14 -12.39 8.06
C VAL A 101 -8.87 -11.09 7.77
N ALA A 102 -9.37 -10.93 6.55
CA ALA A 102 -10.18 -9.80 6.19
C ALA A 102 -11.43 -9.73 7.10
N PRO A 103 -11.69 -8.58 7.73
CA PRO A 103 -12.88 -8.43 8.56
C PRO A 103 -14.13 -8.50 7.67
N VAL A 104 -15.13 -9.25 8.11
CA VAL A 104 -16.46 -9.22 7.47
C VAL A 104 -17.21 -8.03 8.02
N LEU A 105 -17.49 -7.05 7.16
CA LEU A 105 -18.21 -5.83 7.54
C LEU A 105 -19.73 -6.00 7.37
N GLN A 106 -20.47 -5.57 8.37
CA GLN A 106 -21.92 -5.37 8.24
C GLN A 106 -22.17 -3.93 7.79
N LEU A 107 -22.37 -3.75 6.50
CA LEU A 107 -22.60 -2.43 5.92
C LEU A 107 -23.99 -1.90 6.30
N PRO A 108 -24.09 -0.64 6.77
CA PRO A 108 -25.35 0.06 6.96
C PRO A 108 -26.03 0.37 5.61
N ASP A 109 -27.04 1.21 5.61
CA ASP A 109 -27.57 1.81 4.38
C ASP A 109 -26.62 2.89 3.86
N TYR A 110 -25.52 2.43 3.23
CA TYR A 110 -24.45 3.30 2.73
C TYR A 110 -24.90 4.22 1.60
N ARG A 111 -25.95 3.88 0.83
CA ARG A 111 -26.47 4.75 -0.25
C ARG A 111 -27.13 5.99 0.34
N THR A 112 -28.00 5.82 1.32
CA THR A 112 -28.64 6.95 2.02
C THR A 112 -27.60 7.80 2.74
N LEU A 113 -26.63 7.18 3.43
CA LEU A 113 -25.56 7.90 4.11
C LEU A 113 -24.67 8.68 3.16
N ALA A 114 -24.33 8.10 2.00
CA ALA A 114 -23.54 8.78 0.97
C ALA A 114 -24.28 10.02 0.44
N LYS A 115 -25.55 9.87 0.08
CA LYS A 115 -26.37 10.99 -0.38
C LYS A 115 -26.44 12.11 0.65
N GLU A 116 -26.76 11.80 1.91
CA GLU A 116 -26.82 12.80 2.98
C GLU A 116 -25.48 13.50 3.21
N ALA A 117 -24.36 12.79 3.10
CA ALA A 117 -23.04 13.37 3.25
C ALA A 117 -22.68 14.29 2.06
N LEU A 118 -22.98 13.86 0.84
CA LEU A 118 -22.74 14.65 -0.38
C LEU A 118 -23.60 15.92 -0.41
N ASP A 119 -24.85 15.85 0.05
CA ASP A 119 -25.75 17.01 0.11
C ASP A 119 -25.31 18.06 1.15
N LYS A 120 -24.59 17.65 2.19
CA LYS A 120 -24.08 18.54 3.25
C LYS A 120 -22.77 19.24 2.85
N GLU A 121 -22.02 18.69 1.93
CA GLU A 121 -20.71 19.26 1.51
C GLU A 121 -20.89 20.23 0.35
N PRO A 122 -20.71 21.53 0.56
CA PRO A 122 -20.85 22.54 -0.51
C PRO A 122 -19.72 22.35 -1.55
N ARG A 123 -20.08 22.20 -2.80
CA ARG A 123 -19.14 22.15 -3.94
C ARG A 123 -18.88 23.59 -4.44
N ASP A 124 -18.26 24.43 -3.61
CA ASP A 124 -17.83 25.75 -4.10
C ASP A 124 -16.52 25.60 -4.87
N VAL A 125 -16.64 25.59 -6.19
CA VAL A 125 -15.53 25.51 -7.14
C VAL A 125 -15.30 26.85 -7.84
N THR A 126 -15.94 27.92 -7.38
CA THR A 126 -15.81 29.25 -7.96
C THR A 126 -14.38 29.77 -7.81
N VAL A 127 -13.73 30.12 -8.91
CA VAL A 127 -12.41 30.73 -8.91
C VAL A 127 -12.56 32.24 -8.94
N HIS A 128 -12.07 32.93 -7.93
CA HIS A 128 -12.07 34.36 -7.81
C HIS A 128 -10.81 34.97 -8.45
N ASP A 129 -10.92 36.19 -8.95
CA ASP A 129 -9.81 36.89 -9.64
C ASP A 129 -8.62 37.17 -8.71
N ASP A 130 -8.85 37.36 -7.40
CA ASP A 130 -7.80 37.54 -6.40
C ASP A 130 -6.95 36.28 -6.21
N GLU A 131 -7.51 35.09 -6.41
CA GLU A 131 -6.77 33.83 -6.38
C GLU A 131 -5.85 33.71 -7.60
N ILE A 132 -6.33 34.13 -8.78
CA ILE A 132 -5.54 34.14 -10.01
C ILE A 132 -4.35 35.08 -9.83
N GLU A 133 -4.60 36.30 -9.36
CA GLU A 133 -3.55 37.31 -9.15
C GLU A 133 -2.53 36.85 -8.07
N ARG A 134 -2.96 36.10 -7.07
CA ARG A 134 -2.05 35.52 -6.08
C ARG A 134 -1.10 34.51 -6.72
N VAL A 135 -1.63 33.57 -7.52
CA VAL A 135 -0.79 32.59 -8.23
C VAL A 135 0.18 33.29 -9.19
N ILE A 136 -0.29 34.27 -9.94
CA ILE A 136 0.57 35.05 -10.85
C ILE A 136 1.68 35.79 -10.10
N LYS A 137 1.37 36.34 -8.93
CA LYS A 137 2.37 36.96 -8.06
C LYS A 137 3.39 35.99 -7.57
N GLU A 138 2.97 34.80 -7.14
CA GLU A 138 3.88 33.71 -6.71
C GLU A 138 4.80 33.27 -7.87
N LEU A 139 4.25 33.11 -9.08
CA LEU A 139 5.04 32.79 -10.27
C LEU A 139 6.09 33.86 -10.59
N ARG A 140 5.73 35.14 -10.43
CA ARG A 140 6.68 36.27 -10.61
C ARG A 140 7.77 36.23 -9.54
N GLN A 141 7.42 35.99 -8.28
CA GLN A 141 8.36 35.87 -7.18
C GLN A 141 9.35 34.70 -7.36
N ALA A 142 8.87 33.58 -7.89
CA ALA A 142 9.73 32.43 -8.19
C ALA A 142 10.74 32.72 -9.34
N GLN A 143 10.46 33.69 -10.17
CA GLN A 143 11.31 34.13 -11.32
C GLN A 143 12.18 35.33 -11.00
N VAL A 144 12.26 35.79 -9.74
CA VAL A 144 13.12 36.90 -9.34
C VAL A 144 14.58 36.61 -9.70
N LYS A 145 15.16 37.48 -10.56
CA LYS A 145 16.57 37.45 -10.91
C LYS A 145 17.21 38.78 -10.48
N ASN A 146 18.37 38.69 -9.79
CA ASN A 146 19.11 39.85 -9.31
C ASN A 146 18.31 40.81 -8.42
N GLY A 147 17.32 40.28 -7.65
CA GLY A 147 16.52 41.08 -6.71
C GLY A 147 15.39 41.90 -7.34
N ALA A 148 15.13 41.75 -8.63
CA ALA A 148 14.01 42.40 -9.30
C ALA A 148 12.95 41.38 -9.74
N GLU A 149 11.68 41.65 -9.39
CA GLU A 149 10.55 40.87 -9.96
C GLU A 149 10.35 41.26 -11.41
N PRO A 150 10.09 40.28 -12.32
CA PRO A 150 9.76 40.59 -13.70
C PRO A 150 8.42 41.36 -13.81
N GLU A 151 8.29 42.24 -14.78
CA GLU A 151 7.00 42.87 -15.10
C GLU A 151 6.03 41.81 -15.63
N LEU A 152 4.74 42.01 -15.35
CA LEU A 152 3.68 41.14 -15.87
C LEU A 152 3.31 41.59 -17.27
N ASP A 153 4.03 41.08 -18.25
CA ASP A 153 3.82 41.35 -19.68
C ASP A 153 3.80 40.03 -20.48
N ASP A 154 3.54 40.14 -21.79
CA ASP A 154 3.46 39.01 -22.69
C ASP A 154 4.82 38.27 -22.79
N THR A 155 5.93 39.00 -22.59
CA THR A 155 7.27 38.41 -22.55
C THR A 155 7.41 37.47 -21.32
N PHE A 156 6.94 37.95 -20.16
CA PHE A 156 6.92 37.10 -18.95
C PHE A 156 6.03 35.87 -19.15
N ALA A 157 4.81 36.05 -19.72
CA ALA A 157 3.91 34.94 -19.99
C ALA A 157 4.58 33.87 -20.86
N SER A 158 5.29 34.27 -21.91
CA SER A 158 6.02 33.34 -22.80
C SER A 158 7.16 32.57 -22.14
N THR A 159 7.73 33.07 -21.03
CA THR A 159 8.77 32.36 -20.26
C THR A 159 8.21 31.21 -19.38
N LEU A 160 6.92 31.25 -19.08
CA LEU A 160 6.26 30.24 -18.23
C LEU A 160 5.67 29.08 -19.03
N GLY A 161 5.55 29.21 -20.33
CA GLY A 161 4.99 28.19 -21.20
C GLY A 161 4.56 28.74 -22.56
N PRO A 162 3.78 28.02 -23.34
CA PRO A 162 3.32 28.40 -24.66
C PRO A 162 2.16 29.42 -24.58
N PHE A 163 2.37 30.54 -23.86
CA PHE A 163 1.39 31.59 -23.70
C PHE A 163 1.85 32.83 -24.52
N ALA A 164 1.02 33.26 -25.48
CA ALA A 164 1.32 34.43 -26.28
C ALA A 164 1.00 35.74 -25.55
N THR A 165 0.06 35.72 -24.62
CA THR A 165 -0.38 36.89 -23.85
C THR A 165 -0.57 36.58 -22.36
N VAL A 166 -0.60 37.64 -21.54
CA VAL A 166 -0.93 37.57 -20.12
C VAL A 166 -2.36 37.04 -19.91
N GLU A 167 -3.30 37.36 -20.81
CA GLU A 167 -4.67 36.86 -20.77
C GLU A 167 -4.72 35.32 -20.93
N GLU A 168 -3.94 34.76 -21.82
CA GLU A 168 -3.84 33.29 -21.97
C GLU A 168 -3.25 32.64 -20.72
N LEU A 169 -2.24 33.24 -20.11
CA LEU A 169 -1.69 32.78 -18.83
C LEU A 169 -2.78 32.82 -17.73
N ARG A 170 -3.53 33.90 -17.60
CA ARG A 170 -4.63 34.04 -16.63
C ARG A 170 -5.73 33.01 -16.88
N ALA A 171 -6.10 32.77 -18.12
CA ALA A 171 -7.09 31.76 -18.48
C ALA A 171 -6.62 30.35 -18.06
N LYS A 172 -5.34 30.03 -18.29
CA LYS A 172 -4.78 28.74 -17.87
C LYS A 172 -4.66 28.59 -16.36
N VAL A 173 -4.28 29.65 -15.66
CA VAL A 173 -4.27 29.64 -14.17
C VAL A 173 -5.68 29.44 -13.64
N ARG A 174 -6.70 30.10 -14.21
CA ARG A 174 -8.11 29.91 -13.82
C ARG A 174 -8.56 28.47 -14.05
N GLU A 175 -8.26 27.89 -15.21
CA GLU A 175 -8.56 26.48 -15.51
C GLU A 175 -7.92 25.53 -14.49
N ASN A 176 -6.64 25.70 -14.21
CA ASN A 176 -5.91 24.87 -13.23
C ASN A 176 -6.48 25.00 -11.83
N LEU A 177 -6.78 26.23 -11.37
CA LEU A 177 -7.41 26.47 -10.07
C LEU A 177 -8.82 25.85 -9.99
N SER A 178 -9.61 25.89 -11.09
CA SER A 178 -10.92 25.22 -11.13
C SER A 178 -10.77 23.71 -10.97
N LEU A 179 -9.89 23.09 -11.75
CA LEU A 179 -9.62 21.66 -11.63
C LEU A 179 -9.12 21.26 -10.22
N GLU A 180 -8.26 22.09 -9.63
CA GLU A 180 -7.77 21.86 -8.27
C GLU A 180 -8.88 21.96 -7.24
N LYS A 181 -9.73 22.99 -7.31
CA LYS A 181 -10.89 23.16 -6.42
C LYS A 181 -11.90 22.02 -6.58
N GLU A 182 -12.18 21.60 -7.82
CA GLU A 182 -13.05 20.47 -8.11
C GLU A 182 -12.50 19.17 -7.50
N SER A 183 -11.19 18.90 -7.64
CA SER A 183 -10.54 17.74 -7.05
C SER A 183 -10.63 17.79 -5.52
N ARG A 184 -10.25 18.92 -4.91
CA ARG A 184 -10.31 19.10 -3.44
C ARG A 184 -11.73 18.96 -2.89
N ALA A 185 -12.73 19.54 -3.58
CA ALA A 185 -14.12 19.43 -3.16
C ALA A 185 -14.62 17.99 -3.24
N ARG A 186 -14.26 17.28 -4.31
CA ARG A 186 -14.58 15.85 -4.47
C ARG A 186 -13.91 15.00 -3.39
N ASP A 187 -12.62 15.19 -3.14
CA ASP A 187 -11.89 14.43 -2.12
C ASP A 187 -12.47 14.67 -0.73
N LYS A 188 -12.82 15.92 -0.40
CA LYS A 188 -13.49 16.26 0.86
C LYS A 188 -14.86 15.58 0.98
N ALA A 189 -15.64 15.59 -0.08
CA ALA A 189 -16.94 14.95 -0.11
C ALA A 189 -16.82 13.42 0.05
N ARG A 190 -15.84 12.79 -0.60
CA ARG A 190 -15.54 11.36 -0.46
C ARG A 190 -15.12 11.00 0.97
N ILE A 191 -14.30 11.82 1.61
CA ILE A 191 -13.93 11.64 3.02
C ILE A 191 -15.18 11.70 3.91
N ALA A 192 -16.06 12.70 3.71
CA ALA A 192 -17.31 12.82 4.49
C ALA A 192 -18.23 11.61 4.31
N VAL A 193 -18.34 11.07 3.09
CA VAL A 193 -19.09 9.84 2.81
C VAL A 193 -18.52 8.65 3.57
N ILE A 194 -17.21 8.44 3.49
CA ILE A 194 -16.56 7.32 4.20
C ILE A 194 -16.73 7.46 5.71
N ASP A 195 -16.53 8.66 6.25
CA ASP A 195 -16.67 8.91 7.69
C ASP A 195 -18.13 8.63 8.17
N ALA A 196 -19.14 9.05 7.39
CA ALA A 196 -20.53 8.77 7.70
C ALA A 196 -20.85 7.26 7.71
N ILE A 197 -20.30 6.49 6.77
CA ILE A 197 -20.49 5.05 6.72
C ILE A 197 -19.71 4.37 7.85
N ARG A 198 -18.48 4.79 8.12
CA ARG A 198 -17.60 4.26 9.15
C ARG A 198 -18.21 4.41 10.56
N GLU A 199 -18.80 5.56 10.86
CA GLU A 199 -19.47 5.82 12.15
C GLU A 199 -20.63 4.85 12.44
N LYS A 200 -21.22 4.27 11.39
CA LYS A 200 -22.34 3.30 11.50
C LYS A 200 -21.91 1.86 11.27
N THR A 201 -20.61 1.61 11.06
CA THR A 201 -20.06 0.29 10.80
C THR A 201 -19.14 -0.13 11.93
N GLU A 202 -19.37 -1.29 12.53
CA GLU A 202 -18.41 -1.87 13.47
C GLU A 202 -17.26 -2.50 12.67
N ILE A 203 -16.07 -1.91 12.78
CA ILE A 203 -14.87 -2.37 12.09
C ILE A 203 -13.80 -2.73 13.11
N SER A 204 -13.41 -4.00 13.15
CA SER A 204 -12.21 -4.44 13.88
C SER A 204 -11.06 -4.60 12.90
N ILE A 205 -10.19 -3.61 12.82
CA ILE A 205 -9.05 -3.61 11.88
C ILE A 205 -7.88 -4.37 12.51
N PRO A 206 -7.35 -5.43 11.88
CA PRO A 206 -6.13 -6.07 12.33
C PRO A 206 -4.93 -5.11 12.28
N ASP A 207 -4.13 -5.07 13.33
CA ASP A 207 -2.93 -4.20 13.42
C ASP A 207 -2.00 -4.34 12.22
N ILE A 208 -1.87 -5.53 11.66
CA ILE A 208 -1.02 -5.79 10.49
C ILE A 208 -1.44 -4.98 9.27
N LEU A 209 -2.74 -4.71 9.06
CA LEU A 209 -3.20 -3.86 7.96
C LEU A 209 -2.81 -2.40 8.19
N ILE A 210 -2.89 -1.95 9.45
CA ILE A 210 -2.48 -0.60 9.82
C ILE A 210 -0.97 -0.44 9.63
N ASP A 211 -0.19 -1.45 10.03
CA ASP A 211 1.27 -1.45 9.87
C ASP A 211 1.66 -1.41 8.39
N TYR A 212 1.00 -2.18 7.51
CA TYR A 212 1.22 -2.11 6.06
C TYR A 212 0.88 -0.74 5.47
N GLU A 213 -0.22 -0.13 5.90
CA GLU A 213 -0.58 1.20 5.41
C GLU A 213 0.41 2.27 5.88
N VAL A 214 0.92 2.17 7.12
CA VAL A 214 1.99 3.04 7.62
C VAL A 214 3.27 2.93 6.78
N GLU A 215 3.68 1.70 6.44
CA GLU A 215 4.85 1.48 5.57
C GLU A 215 4.61 2.03 4.15
N LYS A 216 3.39 1.93 3.64
CA LYS A 216 3.00 2.52 2.36
C LYS A 216 3.08 4.05 2.38
N ILE A 217 2.54 4.69 3.42
CA ILE A 217 2.65 6.16 3.63
C ILE A 217 4.12 6.58 3.67
N LEU A 218 4.97 5.83 4.35
CA LEU A 218 6.40 6.09 4.40
C LEU A 218 7.05 5.97 3.02
N ALA A 219 6.70 4.93 2.25
CA ALA A 219 7.20 4.75 0.90
C ALA A 219 6.76 5.89 -0.04
N GLU A 220 5.51 6.33 0.04
CA GLU A 220 4.97 7.48 -0.69
C GLU A 220 5.73 8.77 -0.36
N MET A 221 6.01 9.00 0.93
CA MET A 221 6.80 10.15 1.37
C MET A 221 8.24 10.09 0.83
N LYS A 222 8.88 8.93 0.92
CA LYS A 222 10.24 8.72 0.38
C LYS A 222 10.30 8.97 -1.12
N ALA A 223 9.32 8.48 -1.87
CA ALA A 223 9.21 8.71 -3.31
C ALA A 223 9.02 10.20 -3.64
N SER A 224 8.15 10.90 -2.91
CA SER A 224 7.93 12.33 -3.09
C SER A 224 9.20 13.15 -2.79
N ALA A 225 9.92 12.82 -1.72
CA ALA A 225 11.19 13.47 -1.38
C ALA A 225 12.25 13.24 -2.48
N ALA A 226 12.32 12.02 -3.01
CA ALA A 226 13.23 11.67 -4.11
C ALA A 226 12.91 12.45 -5.39
N GLN A 227 11.61 12.61 -5.75
CA GLN A 227 11.19 13.43 -6.90
C GLN A 227 11.58 14.90 -6.75
N MET A 228 11.54 15.42 -5.53
CA MET A 228 12.00 16.78 -5.21
C MET A 228 13.51 16.90 -5.07
N HIS A 229 14.28 15.81 -5.26
CA HIS A 229 15.72 15.75 -5.06
C HIS A 229 16.15 16.13 -3.63
N ILE A 230 15.28 15.89 -2.63
CA ILE A 230 15.55 16.16 -1.22
C ILE A 230 15.99 14.85 -0.56
N PRO A 231 17.22 14.75 0.00
CA PRO A 231 17.65 13.60 0.79
C PRO A 231 16.67 13.38 1.98
N LEU A 232 16.30 12.13 2.24
CA LEU A 232 15.38 11.79 3.32
C LEU A 232 15.82 12.36 4.68
N GLU A 233 17.09 12.29 4.97
CA GLU A 233 17.67 12.84 6.23
C GLU A 233 17.41 14.34 6.38
N HIS A 234 17.53 15.11 5.30
CA HIS A 234 17.21 16.54 5.30
C HIS A 234 15.71 16.77 5.51
N TYR A 235 14.86 15.96 4.86
CA TYR A 235 13.40 16.03 5.03
C TYR A 235 13.01 15.75 6.50
N LEU A 236 13.52 14.67 7.08
CA LEU A 236 13.30 14.31 8.49
C LEU A 236 13.86 15.37 9.45
N GLY A 237 15.03 15.94 9.13
CA GLY A 237 15.64 17.04 9.88
C GLY A 237 14.77 18.30 9.94
N HIS A 238 14.11 18.65 8.85
CA HIS A 238 13.13 19.75 8.81
C HIS A 238 11.90 19.47 9.68
N LEU A 239 11.42 18.23 9.69
CA LEU A 239 10.30 17.81 10.52
C LEU A 239 10.69 17.62 12.00
N LYS A 240 11.98 17.57 12.31
CA LYS A 240 12.54 17.26 13.66
C LYS A 240 11.95 15.96 14.24
N LYS A 241 11.76 14.95 13.40
CA LYS A 241 11.20 13.65 13.76
C LYS A 241 12.05 12.53 13.17
N THR A 242 12.11 11.43 13.89
CA THR A 242 12.64 10.16 13.37
C THR A 242 11.59 9.45 12.50
N GLU A 243 12.02 8.45 11.73
CA GLU A 243 11.13 7.62 10.92
C GLU A 243 10.10 6.89 11.82
N GLU A 244 10.54 6.37 12.98
CA GLU A 244 9.69 5.71 13.97
C GLU A 244 8.65 6.66 14.56
N GLU A 245 9.02 7.86 14.92
CA GLU A 245 8.09 8.87 15.43
C GLU A 245 7.06 9.27 14.39
N LEU A 246 7.44 9.33 13.11
CA LEU A 246 6.51 9.55 12.00
C LEU A 246 5.54 8.38 11.84
N LYS A 247 6.03 7.14 11.82
CA LYS A 247 5.20 5.93 11.76
C LYS A 247 4.15 5.92 12.86
N VAL A 248 4.55 6.21 14.09
CA VAL A 248 3.62 6.31 15.23
C VAL A 248 2.59 7.42 15.02
N SER A 249 3.02 8.59 14.54
CA SER A 249 2.12 9.73 14.31
C SER A 249 1.12 9.51 13.18
N TRP A 250 1.45 8.66 12.20
CA TRP A 250 0.58 8.34 11.05
C TRP A 250 -0.39 7.19 11.31
N ARG A 251 -0.21 6.44 12.39
CA ARG A 251 -1.04 5.29 12.70
C ARG A 251 -2.56 5.58 12.70
N PRO A 252 -3.05 6.70 13.28
CA PRO A 252 -4.48 7.05 13.21
C PRO A 252 -4.97 7.35 11.79
N ASP A 253 -4.13 7.95 10.94
CA ASP A 253 -4.49 8.22 9.55
C ASP A 253 -4.42 6.95 8.70
N ALA A 254 -3.46 6.08 8.95
CA ALA A 254 -3.39 4.75 8.35
C ALA A 254 -4.63 3.91 8.68
N GLU A 255 -5.08 3.93 9.94
CA GLU A 255 -6.32 3.25 10.36
C GLU A 255 -7.54 3.75 9.59
N LYS A 256 -7.67 5.06 9.38
CA LYS A 256 -8.76 5.64 8.57
C LYS A 256 -8.67 5.20 7.10
N ARG A 257 -7.48 5.19 6.50
CA ARG A 257 -7.28 4.73 5.12
C ARG A 257 -7.63 3.26 4.96
N VAL A 258 -7.20 2.41 5.89
CA VAL A 258 -7.54 0.98 5.90
C VAL A 258 -9.05 0.79 6.05
N ALA A 259 -9.70 1.51 6.99
CA ALA A 259 -11.15 1.46 7.15
C ALA A 259 -11.88 1.84 5.86
N ALA A 260 -11.44 2.90 5.17
CA ALA A 260 -11.98 3.33 3.90
C ALA A 260 -11.86 2.24 2.82
N SER A 261 -10.68 1.64 2.68
CA SER A 261 -10.46 0.54 1.73
C SER A 261 -11.40 -0.64 2.02
N LEU A 262 -11.47 -1.08 3.27
CA LEU A 262 -12.33 -2.19 3.69
C LEU A 262 -13.82 -1.92 3.44
N ILE A 263 -14.28 -0.69 3.64
CA ILE A 263 -15.66 -0.29 3.34
C ILE A 263 -15.92 -0.35 1.83
N LEU A 264 -15.02 0.20 1.02
CA LEU A 264 -15.15 0.20 -0.44
C LEU A 264 -15.12 -1.24 -1.00
N ASP A 265 -14.22 -2.09 -0.51
CA ASP A 265 -14.13 -3.50 -0.87
C ASP A 265 -15.43 -4.25 -0.51
N ALA A 266 -15.97 -3.99 0.69
CA ALA A 266 -17.21 -4.60 1.13
C ALA A 266 -18.42 -4.17 0.28
N ILE A 267 -18.47 -2.89 -0.13
CA ILE A 267 -19.51 -2.37 -1.04
C ILE A 267 -19.34 -3.00 -2.42
N ALA A 268 -18.13 -3.04 -2.99
CA ALA A 268 -17.86 -3.66 -4.29
C ALA A 268 -18.30 -5.11 -4.31
N LYS A 269 -17.99 -5.87 -3.26
CA LYS A 269 -18.41 -7.27 -3.11
C LYS A 269 -19.92 -7.42 -2.99
N LYS A 270 -20.58 -6.56 -2.20
CA LYS A 270 -22.04 -6.59 -2.01
C LYS A 270 -22.80 -6.26 -3.28
N GLU A 271 -22.29 -5.31 -4.08
CA GLU A 271 -22.88 -4.90 -5.36
C GLU A 271 -22.45 -5.81 -6.53
N GLY A 272 -21.56 -6.78 -6.30
CA GLY A 272 -21.07 -7.70 -7.33
C GLY A 272 -20.29 -7.00 -8.44
N LEU A 273 -19.57 -5.91 -8.09
CA LEU A 273 -18.78 -5.15 -9.06
C LEU A 273 -17.58 -5.96 -9.52
N THR A 274 -17.24 -5.83 -10.78
CA THR A 274 -16.04 -6.44 -11.38
C THR A 274 -15.32 -5.41 -12.22
N ALA A 275 -13.98 -5.40 -12.13
CA ALA A 275 -13.18 -4.55 -12.99
C ALA A 275 -13.28 -4.98 -14.45
N ASP A 276 -13.32 -4.00 -15.36
CA ASP A 276 -13.27 -4.26 -16.79
C ASP A 276 -11.93 -4.93 -17.14
N PRO A 277 -11.96 -6.14 -17.75
CA PRO A 277 -10.73 -6.89 -18.05
C PRO A 277 -9.80 -6.17 -19.04
N GLU A 278 -10.33 -5.42 -20.01
CA GLU A 278 -9.53 -4.70 -21.00
C GLU A 278 -8.85 -3.50 -20.35
N LYS A 279 -9.60 -2.72 -19.54
CA LYS A 279 -9.07 -1.61 -18.77
C LYS A 279 -8.01 -2.10 -17.77
N LEU A 280 -8.27 -3.19 -17.06
CA LEU A 280 -7.32 -3.79 -16.12
C LEU A 280 -6.01 -4.21 -16.82
N ALA A 281 -6.12 -4.91 -17.96
CA ALA A 281 -4.93 -5.34 -18.71
C ALA A 281 -4.11 -4.15 -19.23
N HIS A 282 -4.78 -3.10 -19.72
CA HIS A 282 -4.13 -1.86 -20.16
C HIS A 282 -3.37 -1.18 -19.03
N GLU A 283 -4.03 -0.95 -17.89
CA GLU A 283 -3.42 -0.28 -16.73
C GLU A 283 -2.26 -1.10 -16.14
N VAL A 284 -2.39 -2.43 -16.09
CA VAL A 284 -1.29 -3.32 -15.63
C VAL A 284 -0.07 -3.18 -16.56
N THR A 285 -0.27 -3.18 -17.88
CA THR A 285 0.82 -3.02 -18.84
C THR A 285 1.51 -1.66 -18.66
N HIS A 286 0.73 -0.59 -18.59
CA HIS A 286 1.24 0.77 -18.40
C HIS A 286 2.04 0.92 -17.08
N MET A 287 1.52 0.38 -15.98
CA MET A 287 2.24 0.43 -14.70
C MET A 287 3.50 -0.44 -14.69
N GLN A 288 3.48 -1.59 -15.38
CA GLN A 288 4.66 -2.45 -15.48
C GLN A 288 5.81 -1.78 -16.24
N GLU A 289 5.51 -0.90 -17.21
CA GLU A 289 6.54 -0.10 -17.92
C GLU A 289 7.25 0.88 -16.95
N HIS A 290 6.51 1.43 -15.98
CA HIS A 290 7.07 2.35 -14.98
C HIS A 290 7.74 1.63 -13.80
N TYR A 291 7.30 0.42 -13.49
CA TYR A 291 7.79 -0.41 -12.37
C TYR A 291 8.17 -1.81 -12.85
N PRO A 292 9.26 -1.96 -13.65
CA PRO A 292 9.61 -3.24 -14.27
C PRO A 292 9.94 -4.35 -13.26
N ASP A 293 10.39 -3.99 -12.07
CA ASP A 293 10.75 -4.93 -11.00
C ASP A 293 9.55 -5.32 -10.09
N ALA A 294 8.35 -4.75 -10.33
CA ALA A 294 7.19 -5.07 -9.54
C ALA A 294 6.65 -6.48 -9.87
N ASP A 295 6.24 -7.22 -8.85
CA ASP A 295 5.58 -8.52 -9.03
C ASP A 295 4.27 -8.36 -9.82
N PRO A 296 4.11 -8.99 -11.00
CA PRO A 296 2.96 -8.78 -11.87
C PRO A 296 1.62 -9.16 -11.22
N ALA A 297 1.60 -10.19 -10.37
CA ALA A 297 0.38 -10.63 -9.70
C ALA A 297 -0.06 -9.62 -8.64
N ARG A 298 0.88 -9.09 -7.87
CA ARG A 298 0.60 -8.03 -6.88
C ARG A 298 0.16 -6.73 -7.55
N LEU A 299 0.84 -6.36 -8.64
CA LEU A 299 0.49 -5.17 -9.41
C LEU A 299 -0.94 -5.28 -9.97
N LYS A 300 -1.28 -6.44 -10.54
CA LYS A 300 -2.63 -6.71 -11.05
C LYS A 300 -3.68 -6.58 -9.94
N SER A 301 -3.47 -7.21 -8.79
CA SER A 301 -4.41 -7.13 -7.66
C SER A 301 -4.57 -5.71 -7.14
N TYR A 302 -3.49 -4.94 -7.09
CA TYR A 302 -3.52 -3.54 -6.69
C TYR A 302 -4.36 -2.69 -7.65
N ILE A 303 -4.12 -2.82 -8.96
CA ILE A 303 -4.87 -2.06 -9.99
C ILE A 303 -6.34 -2.48 -10.02
N GLU A 304 -6.63 -3.77 -9.91
CA GLU A 304 -7.99 -4.28 -9.83
C GLU A 304 -8.75 -3.66 -8.65
N GLY A 305 -8.13 -3.59 -7.47
CA GLY A 305 -8.70 -2.91 -6.31
C GLY A 305 -8.98 -1.43 -6.56
N GLN A 306 -8.05 -0.70 -7.20
CA GLN A 306 -8.26 0.71 -7.55
C GLN A 306 -9.44 0.89 -8.51
N LEU A 307 -9.56 0.05 -9.54
CA LEU A 307 -10.65 0.11 -10.49
C LEU A 307 -12.00 -0.22 -9.82
N LEU A 308 -12.04 -1.18 -8.90
CA LEU A 308 -13.23 -1.48 -8.12
C LEU A 308 -13.64 -0.31 -7.22
N HIS A 309 -12.69 0.35 -6.54
CA HIS A 309 -12.96 1.54 -5.75
C HIS A 309 -13.51 2.69 -6.58
N GLU A 310 -13.00 2.92 -7.81
CA GLU A 310 -13.57 3.91 -8.73
C GLU A 310 -15.02 3.60 -9.12
N LEU A 311 -15.34 2.32 -9.35
CA LEU A 311 -16.72 1.89 -9.64
C LEU A 311 -17.65 2.11 -8.45
N VAL A 312 -17.18 1.83 -7.22
CA VAL A 312 -17.94 2.13 -5.99
C VAL A 312 -18.19 3.63 -5.85
N TRP A 313 -17.17 4.47 -6.09
CA TRP A 313 -17.34 5.92 -6.05
C TRP A 313 -18.34 6.39 -7.10
N SER A 314 -18.27 5.88 -8.33
CA SER A 314 -19.26 6.21 -9.38
C SER A 314 -20.68 5.84 -8.95
N LEU A 315 -20.86 4.70 -8.27
CA LEU A 315 -22.14 4.27 -7.75
C LEU A 315 -22.64 5.17 -6.61
N LEU A 316 -21.78 5.58 -5.67
CA LEU A 316 -22.15 6.41 -4.53
C LEU A 316 -22.39 7.88 -4.93
N GLU A 317 -21.68 8.40 -5.92
CA GLU A 317 -21.83 9.77 -6.42
C GLU A 317 -23.05 9.94 -7.33
N LEU A 318 -23.62 8.85 -7.86
CA LEU A 318 -24.85 8.83 -8.68
C LEU A 318 -26.13 8.54 -7.86
N SER A 319 -26.00 8.14 -6.59
CA SER A 319 -27.12 7.80 -5.70
C SER A 319 -27.68 9.05 -5.03
#